data_2c03961debd104996c55e782236ae4ed
#
_entry.id   2c03961debd104996c55e782236ae4ed
#
_cell.length_a   1.000
_cell.length_b   1.000
_cell.length_c   1.000
_cell.angle_alpha   90.00
_cell.angle_beta   90.00
_cell.angle_gamma   90.00
#
_symmetry.space_group_name_H-M   'P 1'
#
loop_
_entity.id
_entity.type
_entity.pdbx_description
1 polymer ?
#
loop_
_entity_poly.entity_id
_entity_poly.type
_entity_poly.pdbx_seq_one_letter_code
_entity_poly.pdbx_strand_id
1 'polypeptide(L)'
;TMEYIKHPMFKVWGVGIKYDDCDTVWFTEDEVDDELASIDWSDVRLICHNTPFDAYVLAQHYGYVPAYFVDTAAMSRGKYPGQSARLADTAVRLFPDDESMRKGGELAEAKGTYDLTPEQDEALGRYCIQDVDLTYAIWKQMEPTYPESELDLIDLTTRMFVDPILEIDRERLTKYLETETEKRETLIKEANLCPKILSSNDQFAEYLRSIDIEPPVKRSPNTGKLIPAFGKNDAGWKQMVNMYPEHNNLWQAREAVKSRLTETRAQRFLDAALDDNRLPAPLRYYAAHTGRFGG
;
A
#
# COMPACT_ATOMS: atom_id res chain seq x y z
N THR A 1 -3.96 -3.14 2.33
CA THR A 1 -4.84 -4.06 1.56
C THR A 1 -4.52 -5.52 1.89
N MET A 2 -3.30 -5.98 1.69
CA MET A 2 -2.90 -7.38 1.91
C MET A 2 -3.18 -7.87 3.33
N GLU A 3 -2.74 -7.12 4.36
CA GLU A 3 -3.00 -7.46 5.77
C GLU A 3 -4.50 -7.54 6.09
N TYR A 4 -5.29 -6.64 5.51
CA TYR A 4 -6.75 -6.64 5.69
C TYR A 4 -7.40 -7.89 5.11
N ILE A 5 -7.04 -8.25 3.87
CA ILE A 5 -7.65 -9.41 3.16
C ILE A 5 -7.14 -10.74 3.74
N LYS A 6 -5.90 -10.80 4.24
CA LYS A 6 -5.35 -11.99 4.91
C LYS A 6 -5.80 -12.13 6.39
N HIS A 7 -6.55 -11.16 6.92
CA HIS A 7 -6.99 -11.23 8.31
C HIS A 7 -8.01 -12.37 8.49
N PRO A 8 -7.93 -13.19 9.56
CA PRO A 8 -8.85 -14.32 9.78
C PRO A 8 -10.32 -13.93 9.87
N MET A 9 -10.60 -12.67 10.20
CA MET A 9 -11.96 -12.09 10.25
C MET A 9 -12.35 -11.40 8.94
N PHE A 10 -11.57 -11.55 7.86
CA PHE A 10 -11.96 -11.01 6.56
C PHE A 10 -13.15 -11.81 6.02
N LYS A 11 -14.14 -11.09 5.54
CA LYS A 11 -15.39 -11.65 5.03
C LYS A 11 -15.85 -10.84 3.83
N VAL A 12 -16.30 -11.51 2.80
CA VAL A 12 -16.96 -10.89 1.65
C VAL A 12 -18.46 -11.00 1.90
N TRP A 13 -19.14 -9.88 2.02
CA TRP A 13 -20.59 -9.84 2.27
C TRP A 13 -21.43 -10.06 1.00
N GLY A 14 -20.82 -9.86 -0.17
CA GLY A 14 -21.45 -10.01 -1.45
C GLY A 14 -20.65 -9.36 -2.56
N VAL A 15 -21.13 -9.49 -3.78
CA VAL A 15 -20.53 -8.90 -4.98
C VAL A 15 -21.59 -8.33 -5.92
N GLY A 16 -21.34 -7.13 -6.43
CA GLY A 16 -22.13 -6.57 -7.54
C GLY A 16 -21.46 -6.88 -8.86
N ILE A 17 -22.17 -7.50 -9.78
CA ILE A 17 -21.66 -7.86 -11.10
C ILE A 17 -22.57 -7.29 -12.19
N LYS A 18 -21.94 -6.73 -13.22
CA LYS A 18 -22.56 -6.27 -14.46
C LYS A 18 -21.91 -6.94 -15.65
N TYR A 19 -22.69 -7.65 -16.43
CA TYR A 19 -22.24 -8.23 -17.69
C TYR A 19 -22.58 -7.27 -18.84
N ASP A 20 -21.57 -6.65 -19.40
CA ASP A 20 -21.71 -5.68 -20.49
C ASP A 20 -22.84 -4.64 -20.22
N ASP A 21 -23.78 -4.51 -21.15
CA ASP A 21 -24.91 -3.58 -21.04
C ASP A 21 -26.15 -4.18 -20.31
N CYS A 22 -26.01 -5.34 -19.65
CA CYS A 22 -27.08 -5.92 -18.82
C CYS A 22 -27.28 -5.13 -17.52
N ASP A 23 -28.37 -5.43 -16.81
CA ASP A 23 -28.59 -4.88 -15.47
C ASP A 23 -27.54 -5.39 -14.48
N THR A 24 -27.16 -4.57 -13.52
CA THR A 24 -26.25 -4.96 -12.44
C THR A 24 -27.00 -5.80 -11.43
N VAL A 25 -26.43 -6.92 -11.03
CA VAL A 25 -26.97 -7.84 -10.04
C VAL A 25 -26.10 -7.83 -8.79
N TRP A 26 -26.73 -7.82 -7.63
CA TRP A 26 -26.11 -8.06 -6.34
C TRP A 26 -26.25 -9.53 -5.97
N PHE A 27 -25.13 -10.19 -5.68
CA PHE A 27 -25.06 -11.54 -5.14
C PHE A 27 -24.64 -11.45 -3.68
N THR A 28 -25.46 -12.02 -2.81
CA THR A 28 -25.24 -12.06 -1.36
C THR A 28 -24.07 -13.00 -1.01
N GLU A 29 -23.63 -12.99 0.25
CA GLU A 29 -22.56 -13.83 0.75
C GLU A 29 -22.72 -15.31 0.36
N ASP A 30 -23.93 -15.84 0.48
CA ASP A 30 -24.23 -17.24 0.19
C ASP A 30 -24.21 -17.59 -1.32
N GLU A 31 -24.26 -16.58 -2.20
CA GLU A 31 -24.35 -16.73 -3.67
C GLU A 31 -23.02 -16.45 -4.38
N VAL A 32 -22.09 -15.73 -3.71
CA VAL A 32 -20.83 -15.25 -4.33
C VAL A 32 -20.01 -16.40 -4.91
N ASP A 33 -19.83 -17.49 -4.16
CA ASP A 33 -18.98 -18.61 -4.56
C ASP A 33 -19.50 -19.29 -5.84
N ASP A 34 -20.80 -19.55 -5.92
CA ASP A 34 -21.44 -20.20 -7.06
C ASP A 34 -21.40 -19.28 -8.30
N GLU A 35 -21.67 -18.00 -8.11
CA GLU A 35 -21.62 -17.02 -9.22
C GLU A 35 -20.20 -16.88 -9.77
N LEU A 36 -19.21 -16.65 -8.92
CA LEU A 36 -17.82 -16.51 -9.36
C LEU A 36 -17.28 -17.77 -10.02
N ALA A 37 -17.71 -18.97 -9.58
CA ALA A 37 -17.36 -20.25 -10.18
C ALA A 37 -18.02 -20.47 -11.56
N SER A 38 -19.12 -19.81 -11.86
CA SER A 38 -19.82 -19.92 -13.14
C SER A 38 -19.14 -19.17 -14.29
N ILE A 39 -18.23 -18.25 -13.98
CA ILE A 39 -17.58 -17.34 -14.94
C ILE A 39 -16.34 -17.99 -15.54
N ASP A 40 -16.20 -17.96 -16.86
CA ASP A 40 -14.95 -18.30 -17.54
C ASP A 40 -13.98 -17.11 -17.50
N TRP A 41 -13.20 -17.03 -16.41
CA TRP A 41 -12.25 -15.93 -16.17
C TRP A 41 -11.16 -15.81 -17.23
N SER A 42 -10.92 -16.84 -18.04
CA SER A 42 -9.92 -16.82 -19.11
C SER A 42 -10.34 -15.95 -20.33
N ASP A 43 -11.63 -15.57 -20.40
CA ASP A 43 -12.20 -14.73 -21.46
C ASP A 43 -12.83 -13.43 -20.91
N VAL A 44 -12.54 -13.07 -19.66
CA VAL A 44 -13.12 -11.90 -19.00
C VAL A 44 -12.16 -10.72 -19.00
N ARG A 45 -12.68 -9.54 -19.34
CA ARG A 45 -12.09 -8.25 -19.03
C ARG A 45 -12.78 -7.69 -17.77
N LEU A 46 -12.09 -7.76 -16.63
CA LEU A 46 -12.60 -7.24 -15.37
C LEU A 46 -12.42 -5.72 -15.29
N ILE A 47 -13.52 -4.99 -15.10
CA ILE A 47 -13.54 -3.53 -14.97
C ILE A 47 -13.97 -3.17 -13.56
N CYS A 48 -13.09 -2.52 -12.80
CA CYS A 48 -13.40 -1.99 -11.48
C CYS A 48 -12.94 -0.54 -11.34
N HIS A 49 -13.27 0.09 -10.20
CA HIS A 49 -12.74 1.38 -9.82
C HIS A 49 -11.80 1.23 -8.63
N ASN A 50 -10.50 1.33 -8.83
CA ASN A 50 -9.42 0.91 -7.93
C ASN A 50 -9.24 -0.61 -7.94
N THR A 51 -9.20 -1.16 -9.12
CA THR A 51 -9.13 -2.59 -9.46
C THR A 51 -8.12 -3.41 -8.63
N PRO A 52 -6.94 -2.90 -8.21
CA PRO A 52 -6.03 -3.68 -7.39
C PRO A 52 -6.63 -4.21 -6.07
N PHE A 53 -7.69 -3.58 -5.52
CA PHE A 53 -8.35 -4.09 -4.32
C PHE A 53 -9.24 -5.30 -4.66
N ASP A 54 -10.19 -5.11 -5.57
CA ASP A 54 -11.19 -6.13 -5.93
C ASP A 54 -10.50 -7.33 -6.61
N ALA A 55 -9.56 -7.07 -7.52
CA ALA A 55 -8.78 -8.10 -8.19
C ALA A 55 -7.89 -8.90 -7.22
N TYR A 56 -7.36 -8.28 -6.16
CA TYR A 56 -6.59 -9.01 -5.14
C TYR A 56 -7.50 -9.92 -4.31
N VAL A 57 -8.71 -9.49 -3.95
CA VAL A 57 -9.71 -10.36 -3.31
C VAL A 57 -10.04 -11.53 -4.24
N LEU A 58 -10.36 -11.25 -5.49
CA LEU A 58 -10.69 -12.27 -6.49
C LEU A 58 -9.56 -13.30 -6.66
N ALA A 59 -8.32 -12.85 -6.80
CA ALA A 59 -7.18 -13.73 -7.02
C ALA A 59 -6.75 -14.50 -5.77
N GLN A 60 -6.69 -13.85 -4.60
CA GLN A 60 -6.10 -14.44 -3.41
C GLN A 60 -7.11 -15.12 -2.49
N HIS A 61 -8.38 -14.72 -2.54
CA HIS A 61 -9.44 -15.34 -1.73
C HIS A 61 -10.22 -16.40 -2.51
N TYR A 62 -10.50 -16.13 -3.78
CA TYR A 62 -11.29 -17.03 -4.64
C TYR A 62 -10.45 -17.81 -5.67
N GLY A 63 -9.21 -17.41 -5.93
CA GLY A 63 -8.29 -18.09 -6.86
C GLY A 63 -8.54 -17.80 -8.34
N TYR A 64 -9.31 -16.77 -8.68
CA TYR A 64 -9.64 -16.41 -10.06
C TYR A 64 -8.81 -15.23 -10.55
N VAL A 65 -8.24 -15.36 -11.74
CA VAL A 65 -7.45 -14.31 -12.41
C VAL A 65 -8.03 -14.03 -13.79
N PRO A 66 -8.66 -12.88 -14.02
CA PRO A 66 -9.22 -12.51 -15.31
C PRO A 66 -8.16 -12.39 -16.42
N ALA A 67 -8.61 -12.59 -17.67
CA ALA A 67 -7.77 -12.43 -18.85
C ALA A 67 -7.19 -11.02 -18.97
N TYR A 68 -7.94 -9.98 -18.53
CA TYR A 68 -7.51 -8.58 -18.61
C TYR A 68 -8.12 -7.74 -17.48
N PHE A 69 -7.33 -6.80 -16.94
CA PHE A 69 -7.75 -5.88 -15.89
C PHE A 69 -7.88 -4.45 -16.42
N VAL A 70 -8.98 -3.79 -16.10
CA VAL A 70 -9.20 -2.37 -16.33
C VAL A 70 -9.43 -1.67 -14.98
N ASP A 71 -8.72 -0.57 -14.72
CA ASP A 71 -8.91 0.28 -13.54
C ASP A 71 -9.35 1.68 -13.95
N THR A 72 -10.63 1.99 -13.80
CA THR A 72 -11.18 3.31 -14.15
C THR A 72 -10.62 4.44 -13.26
N ALA A 73 -10.16 4.15 -12.04
CA ALA A 73 -9.44 5.12 -11.21
C ALA A 73 -8.03 5.39 -11.76
N ALA A 74 -7.35 4.37 -12.29
CA ALA A 74 -6.06 4.53 -12.98
C ALA A 74 -6.24 5.36 -14.26
N MET A 75 -7.24 5.03 -15.07
CA MET A 75 -7.60 5.82 -16.26
C MET A 75 -7.86 7.29 -15.91
N SER A 76 -8.61 7.56 -14.83
CA SER A 76 -8.88 8.91 -14.37
C SER A 76 -7.59 9.65 -13.97
N ARG A 77 -6.64 8.97 -13.29
CA ARG A 77 -5.33 9.55 -12.96
C ARG A 77 -4.52 9.92 -14.21
N GLY A 78 -4.52 9.05 -15.22
CA GLY A 78 -3.81 9.31 -16.49
C GLY A 78 -4.43 10.43 -17.31
N LYS A 79 -5.76 10.46 -17.40
CA LYS A 79 -6.49 11.47 -18.18
C LYS A 79 -6.56 12.84 -17.50
N TYR A 80 -6.57 12.89 -16.16
CA TYR A 80 -6.71 14.10 -15.35
C TYR A 80 -5.63 14.20 -14.27
N PRO A 81 -4.35 14.35 -14.63
CA PRO A 81 -3.23 14.38 -13.69
C PRO A 81 -3.41 15.46 -12.61
N GLY A 82 -3.15 15.08 -11.36
CA GLY A 82 -3.26 16.01 -10.23
C GLY A 82 -4.67 16.24 -9.70
N GLN A 83 -5.70 15.67 -10.35
CA GLN A 83 -7.07 15.70 -9.87
C GLN A 83 -7.42 14.44 -9.05
N SER A 84 -8.48 14.52 -8.25
CA SER A 84 -9.00 13.36 -7.53
C SER A 84 -9.51 12.29 -8.50
N ALA A 85 -9.11 11.05 -8.25
CA ALA A 85 -9.57 9.89 -9.00
C ALA A 85 -10.55 9.03 -8.18
N ARG A 86 -11.21 9.60 -7.17
CA ARG A 86 -12.30 8.92 -6.45
C ARG A 86 -13.49 8.70 -7.39
N LEU A 87 -14.25 7.64 -7.20
CA LEU A 87 -15.39 7.30 -8.03
C LEU A 87 -16.37 8.49 -8.14
N ALA A 88 -16.79 9.05 -7.00
CA ALA A 88 -17.70 10.19 -6.97
C ALA A 88 -17.14 11.42 -7.73
N ASP A 89 -15.87 11.76 -7.52
CA ASP A 89 -15.24 12.94 -8.14
C ASP A 89 -15.06 12.75 -9.65
N THR A 90 -14.77 11.51 -10.07
CA THR A 90 -14.65 11.15 -11.48
C THR A 90 -16.00 11.18 -12.18
N ALA A 91 -17.06 10.65 -11.54
CA ALA A 91 -18.43 10.68 -12.07
C ALA A 91 -18.92 12.12 -12.24
N VAL A 92 -18.75 12.97 -11.22
CA VAL A 92 -19.13 14.41 -11.30
C VAL A 92 -18.42 15.13 -12.44
N ARG A 93 -17.14 14.79 -12.66
CA ARG A 93 -16.32 15.41 -13.73
C ARG A 93 -16.79 15.01 -15.13
N LEU A 94 -17.13 13.73 -15.31
CA LEU A 94 -17.54 13.20 -16.61
C LEU A 94 -19.02 13.45 -16.94
N PHE A 95 -19.85 13.53 -15.91
CA PHE A 95 -21.32 13.69 -16.03
C PHE A 95 -21.79 14.86 -15.16
N PRO A 96 -21.36 16.12 -15.46
CA PRO A 96 -21.64 17.28 -14.60
C PRO A 96 -23.14 17.59 -14.46
N ASP A 97 -23.91 17.35 -15.50
CA ASP A 97 -25.34 17.71 -15.57
C ASP A 97 -26.27 16.52 -15.26
N ASP A 98 -25.74 15.34 -14.94
CA ASP A 98 -26.53 14.14 -14.66
C ASP A 98 -26.53 13.82 -13.16
N GLU A 99 -27.66 14.11 -12.50
CA GLU A 99 -27.83 13.85 -11.06
C GLU A 99 -27.90 12.35 -10.75
N SER A 100 -28.31 11.49 -11.68
CA SER A 100 -28.36 10.03 -11.48
C SER A 100 -26.96 9.44 -11.33
N MET A 101 -25.93 10.13 -11.85
CA MET A 101 -24.52 9.76 -11.73
C MET A 101 -23.87 10.30 -10.46
N ARG A 102 -24.64 10.64 -9.42
CA ARG A 102 -24.11 11.02 -8.10
C ARG A 102 -24.03 9.80 -7.19
N LYS A 103 -22.85 9.61 -6.57
CA LYS A 103 -22.65 8.52 -5.61
C LYS A 103 -23.47 8.74 -4.33
N GLY A 104 -24.18 7.72 -3.87
CA GLY A 104 -24.88 7.71 -2.58
C GLY A 104 -23.93 7.61 -1.38
N GLY A 105 -24.49 7.78 -0.17
CA GLY A 105 -23.73 7.81 1.10
C GLY A 105 -23.94 6.59 2.02
N GLU A 106 -24.51 5.51 1.57
CA GLU A 106 -25.13 4.45 2.38
C GLU A 106 -24.16 3.45 3.05
N LEU A 107 -22.86 3.48 2.73
CA LEU A 107 -21.84 2.58 3.33
C LEU A 107 -21.64 2.79 4.85
N ALA A 108 -22.14 3.90 5.41
CA ALA A 108 -21.89 4.24 6.82
C ALA A 108 -22.59 3.28 7.80
N GLU A 109 -23.71 2.66 7.40
CA GLU A 109 -24.54 1.83 8.28
C GLU A 109 -23.98 0.42 8.52
N ALA A 110 -23.17 -0.09 7.62
CA ALA A 110 -22.52 -1.41 7.76
C ALA A 110 -21.16 -1.36 8.51
N LYS A 111 -20.68 -0.15 8.84
CA LYS A 111 -19.34 0.01 9.43
C LYS A 111 -19.26 -0.54 10.85
N GLY A 112 -18.36 -1.53 11.05
CA GLY A 112 -18.13 -2.15 12.36
C GLY A 112 -19.01 -3.35 12.65
N THR A 113 -19.82 -3.80 11.67
CA THR A 113 -20.65 -5.00 11.71
C THR A 113 -19.87 -6.18 11.11
N TYR A 114 -20.03 -7.38 11.63
CA TYR A 114 -19.45 -8.60 11.05
C TYR A 114 -20.50 -9.37 10.25
N ASP A 115 -21.69 -9.54 10.82
CA ASP A 115 -22.84 -10.14 10.13
C ASP A 115 -23.88 -9.06 9.83
N LEU A 116 -24.34 -9.02 8.57
CA LEU A 116 -25.34 -8.06 8.13
C LEU A 116 -26.74 -8.50 8.51
N THR A 117 -27.61 -7.56 8.88
CA THR A 117 -29.06 -7.82 8.86
C THR A 117 -29.57 -7.82 7.41
N PRO A 118 -30.74 -8.43 7.14
CA PRO A 118 -31.31 -8.37 5.79
C PRO A 118 -31.47 -6.96 5.23
N GLU A 119 -31.82 -5.98 6.07
CA GLU A 119 -31.97 -4.59 5.69
C GLU A 119 -30.62 -3.93 5.35
N GLN A 120 -29.58 -4.28 6.11
CA GLN A 120 -28.20 -3.82 5.85
C GLN A 120 -27.64 -4.43 4.57
N ASP A 121 -27.91 -5.71 4.31
CA ASP A 121 -27.50 -6.40 3.09
C ASP A 121 -28.17 -5.75 1.86
N GLU A 122 -29.49 -5.51 1.91
CA GLU A 122 -30.22 -4.84 0.84
C GLU A 122 -29.69 -3.41 0.58
N ALA A 123 -29.40 -2.65 1.65
CA ALA A 123 -28.83 -1.30 1.52
C ALA A 123 -27.42 -1.33 0.90
N LEU A 124 -26.59 -2.29 1.33
CA LEU A 124 -25.25 -2.51 0.77
C LEU A 124 -25.32 -2.93 -0.70
N GLY A 125 -26.26 -3.81 -1.04
CA GLY A 125 -26.50 -4.25 -2.42
C GLY A 125 -26.86 -3.06 -3.33
N ARG A 126 -27.81 -2.22 -2.92
CA ARG A 126 -28.15 -0.99 -3.68
C ARG A 126 -26.96 -0.06 -3.87
N TYR A 127 -26.17 0.13 -2.81
CA TYR A 127 -24.95 0.93 -2.88
C TYR A 127 -23.92 0.31 -3.86
N CYS A 128 -23.70 -0.99 -3.79
CA CYS A 128 -22.76 -1.70 -4.65
C CYS A 128 -23.22 -1.65 -6.12
N ILE A 129 -24.49 -1.88 -6.40
CA ILE A 129 -25.08 -1.75 -7.75
C ILE A 129 -24.81 -0.36 -8.32
N GLN A 130 -25.04 0.70 -7.54
CA GLN A 130 -24.77 2.06 -7.98
C GLN A 130 -23.28 2.29 -8.28
N ASP A 131 -22.37 1.80 -7.44
CA ASP A 131 -20.93 1.93 -7.67
C ASP A 131 -20.47 1.18 -8.94
N VAL A 132 -21.04 0.01 -9.22
CA VAL A 132 -20.79 -0.77 -10.45
C VAL A 132 -21.31 -0.03 -11.67
N ASP A 133 -22.55 0.47 -11.63
CA ASP A 133 -23.13 1.23 -12.76
C ASP A 133 -22.35 2.51 -13.06
N LEU A 134 -21.94 3.26 -12.02
CA LEU A 134 -21.06 4.42 -12.17
C LEU A 134 -19.69 4.05 -12.78
N THR A 135 -19.12 2.95 -12.33
CA THR A 135 -17.83 2.44 -12.84
C THR A 135 -17.93 2.09 -14.31
N TYR A 136 -19.00 1.41 -14.70
CA TYR A 136 -19.26 1.04 -16.09
C TYR A 136 -19.53 2.26 -16.97
N ALA A 137 -20.32 3.22 -16.51
CA ALA A 137 -20.57 4.48 -17.23
C ALA A 137 -19.27 5.27 -17.45
N ILE A 138 -18.39 5.34 -16.43
CA ILE A 138 -17.07 5.97 -16.54
C ILE A 138 -16.21 5.25 -17.60
N TRP A 139 -16.20 3.92 -17.56
CA TRP A 139 -15.51 3.10 -18.57
C TRP A 139 -16.00 3.43 -19.97
N LYS A 140 -17.28 3.32 -20.23
CA LYS A 140 -17.91 3.60 -21.55
C LYS A 140 -17.59 5.01 -22.08
N GLN A 141 -17.50 6.00 -21.16
CA GLN A 141 -17.18 7.40 -21.51
C GLN A 141 -15.68 7.61 -21.81
N MET A 142 -14.79 6.85 -21.17
CA MET A 142 -13.36 7.06 -21.30
C MET A 142 -12.69 6.17 -22.35
N GLU A 143 -13.13 4.93 -22.47
CA GLU A 143 -12.54 3.88 -23.30
C GLU A 143 -12.34 4.30 -24.76
N PRO A 144 -13.32 4.92 -25.47
CA PRO A 144 -13.16 5.22 -26.88
C PRO A 144 -12.00 6.18 -27.20
N THR A 145 -11.50 6.91 -26.20
CA THR A 145 -10.43 7.90 -26.37
C THR A 145 -9.19 7.57 -25.55
N TYR A 146 -9.18 6.43 -24.85
CA TYR A 146 -8.04 6.04 -24.03
C TYR A 146 -7.07 5.19 -24.86
N PRO A 147 -5.76 5.48 -24.83
CA PRO A 147 -4.79 4.70 -25.62
C PRO A 147 -4.73 3.24 -25.13
N GLU A 148 -4.79 2.29 -26.06
CA GLU A 148 -4.71 0.86 -25.74
C GLU A 148 -3.40 0.51 -25.01
N SER A 149 -2.27 1.08 -25.42
CA SER A 149 -0.99 0.91 -24.74
C SER A 149 -0.99 1.35 -23.27
N GLU A 150 -1.81 2.33 -22.91
CA GLU A 150 -1.96 2.76 -21.51
C GLU A 150 -2.90 1.81 -20.72
N LEU A 151 -3.90 1.22 -21.40
CA LEU A 151 -4.72 0.14 -20.81
C LEU A 151 -3.86 -1.09 -20.51
N ASP A 152 -2.96 -1.46 -21.44
CA ASP A 152 -2.00 -2.56 -21.23
C ASP A 152 -1.07 -2.30 -20.05
N LEU A 153 -0.63 -1.06 -19.83
CA LEU A 153 0.17 -0.68 -18.66
C LEU A 153 -0.64 -0.74 -17.37
N ILE A 154 -1.94 -0.43 -17.42
CA ILE A 154 -2.85 -0.57 -16.27
C ILE A 154 -3.05 -2.05 -15.94
N ASP A 155 -3.32 -2.90 -16.93
CA ASP A 155 -3.41 -4.35 -16.75
C ASP A 155 -2.13 -4.92 -16.15
N LEU A 156 -0.97 -4.63 -16.75
CA LEU A 156 0.33 -5.08 -16.26
C LEU A 156 0.57 -4.66 -14.82
N THR A 157 0.28 -3.40 -14.48
CA THR A 157 0.48 -2.86 -13.13
C THR A 157 -0.40 -3.56 -12.11
N THR A 158 -1.66 -3.85 -12.46
CA THR A 158 -2.60 -4.60 -11.63
C THR A 158 -2.12 -6.05 -11.48
N ARG A 159 -1.74 -6.69 -12.58
CA ARG A 159 -1.26 -8.08 -12.61
C ARG A 159 0.00 -8.28 -11.77
N MET A 160 0.95 -7.35 -11.79
CA MET A 160 2.15 -7.39 -10.94
C MET A 160 1.82 -7.44 -9.43
N PHE A 161 0.65 -6.97 -9.04
CA PHE A 161 0.19 -7.00 -7.66
C PHE A 161 -0.66 -8.23 -7.34
N VAL A 162 -1.59 -8.60 -8.21
CA VAL A 162 -2.60 -9.64 -7.92
C VAL A 162 -2.15 -11.04 -8.30
N ASP A 163 -1.36 -11.18 -9.36
CA ASP A 163 -0.79 -12.43 -9.87
C ASP A 163 0.73 -12.27 -10.09
N PRO A 164 1.50 -12.04 -9.02
CA PRO A 164 2.93 -11.74 -9.10
C PRO A 164 3.72 -12.94 -9.60
N ILE A 165 4.79 -12.65 -10.38
CA ILE A 165 5.74 -13.64 -10.89
C ILE A 165 7.10 -13.56 -10.23
N LEU A 166 7.37 -12.50 -9.44
CA LEU A 166 8.63 -12.35 -8.71
C LEU A 166 8.57 -13.23 -7.46
N GLU A 167 9.64 -13.97 -7.20
CA GLU A 167 9.79 -14.80 -6.01
C GLU A 167 10.86 -14.23 -5.07
N ILE A 168 10.66 -14.42 -3.77
CA ILE A 168 11.69 -14.16 -2.76
C ILE A 168 12.37 -15.47 -2.36
N ASP A 169 13.68 -15.39 -2.12
CA ASP A 169 14.40 -16.43 -1.39
C ASP A 169 14.16 -16.21 0.12
N ARG A 170 13.09 -16.82 0.63
CA ARG A 170 12.63 -16.66 2.02
C ARG A 170 13.70 -17.09 3.02
N GLU A 171 14.40 -18.21 2.77
CA GLU A 171 15.42 -18.73 3.66
C GLU A 171 16.60 -17.75 3.77
N ARG A 172 17.10 -17.29 2.64
CA ARG A 172 18.20 -16.32 2.59
C ARG A 172 17.83 -14.99 3.23
N LEU A 173 16.59 -14.53 3.01
CA LEU A 173 16.11 -13.25 3.55
C LEU A 173 15.91 -13.32 5.07
N THR A 174 15.38 -14.44 5.57
CA THR A 174 15.25 -14.70 7.02
C THR A 174 16.61 -14.74 7.69
N LYS A 175 17.56 -15.51 7.14
CA LYS A 175 18.92 -15.59 7.66
C LYS A 175 19.63 -14.24 7.66
N TYR A 176 19.41 -13.45 6.61
CA TYR A 176 19.93 -12.08 6.53
C TYR A 176 19.36 -11.21 7.65
N LEU A 177 18.03 -11.25 7.87
CA LEU A 177 17.38 -10.49 8.92
C LEU A 177 17.86 -10.87 10.33
N GLU A 178 18.00 -12.17 10.59
CA GLU A 178 18.55 -12.70 11.85
C GLU A 178 19.97 -12.18 12.07
N THR A 179 20.84 -12.31 11.06
CA THR A 179 22.25 -11.85 11.14
C THR A 179 22.35 -10.35 11.41
N GLU A 180 21.56 -9.51 10.75
CA GLU A 180 21.56 -8.05 10.96
C GLU A 180 20.98 -7.68 12.33
N THR A 181 19.99 -8.42 12.81
CA THR A 181 19.43 -8.24 14.15
C THR A 181 20.44 -8.59 15.23
N GLU A 182 21.11 -9.74 15.12
CA GLU A 182 22.16 -10.18 16.05
C GLU A 182 23.34 -9.20 16.11
N LYS A 183 23.80 -8.73 14.95
CA LYS A 183 24.85 -7.71 14.88
C LYS A 183 24.45 -6.44 15.62
N ARG A 184 23.24 -5.96 15.38
CA ARG A 184 22.74 -4.76 16.06
C ARG A 184 22.65 -4.94 17.57
N GLU A 185 22.12 -6.08 18.03
CA GLU A 185 21.99 -6.39 19.46
C GLU A 185 23.37 -6.51 20.13
N THR A 186 24.34 -7.11 19.44
CA THR A 186 25.73 -7.18 19.90
C THR A 186 26.33 -5.79 20.08
N LEU A 187 26.20 -4.92 19.08
CA LEU A 187 26.71 -3.54 19.15
C LEU A 187 26.06 -2.74 20.31
N ILE A 188 24.74 -2.89 20.51
CA ILE A 188 24.04 -2.23 21.61
C ILE A 188 24.54 -2.76 22.96
N LYS A 189 24.75 -4.07 23.09
CA LYS A 189 25.27 -4.70 24.30
C LYS A 189 26.69 -4.25 24.61
N GLU A 190 27.56 -4.20 23.61
CA GLU A 190 28.95 -3.76 23.77
C GLU A 190 29.04 -2.28 24.16
N ALA A 191 28.16 -1.44 23.67
CA ALA A 191 28.09 -0.05 24.09
C ALA A 191 27.62 0.13 25.55
N ASN A 192 27.06 -0.90 26.15
CA ASN A 192 26.55 -0.91 27.53
C ASN A 192 25.63 0.29 27.86
N LEU A 193 24.80 0.68 26.89
CA LEU A 193 23.91 1.84 26.99
C LEU A 193 22.47 1.46 26.60
N CYS A 194 21.50 2.06 27.29
CA CYS A 194 20.09 1.81 27.03
C CYS A 194 19.72 2.20 25.57
N PRO A 195 19.05 1.32 24.81
CA PRO A 195 18.61 1.60 23.45
C PRO A 195 17.78 2.89 23.32
N LYS A 196 17.04 3.27 24.35
CA LYS A 196 16.25 4.51 24.40
C LYS A 196 17.17 5.76 24.34
N ILE A 197 18.28 5.74 25.06
CA ILE A 197 19.28 6.82 25.01
C ILE A 197 19.93 6.87 23.63
N LEU A 198 20.33 5.69 23.10
CA LEU A 198 20.89 5.59 21.74
C LEU A 198 19.92 6.06 20.65
N SER A 199 18.61 5.95 20.84
CA SER A 199 17.60 6.36 19.84
C SER A 199 17.23 7.84 19.90
N SER A 200 17.20 8.46 21.09
CA SER A 200 16.84 9.85 21.29
C SER A 200 18.01 10.79 21.02
N ASN A 201 17.81 11.86 20.22
CA ASN A 201 18.86 12.82 19.98
C ASN A 201 19.19 13.62 21.25
N ASP A 202 18.19 14.00 22.02
CA ASP A 202 18.37 14.82 23.22
C ASP A 202 19.03 14.02 24.34
N GLN A 203 18.52 12.81 24.64
CA GLN A 203 19.12 11.95 25.65
C GLN A 203 20.55 11.53 25.29
N PHE A 204 20.83 11.30 24.02
CA PHE A 204 22.16 10.98 23.56
C PHE A 204 23.12 12.18 23.68
N ALA A 205 22.65 13.39 23.40
CA ALA A 205 23.43 14.62 23.63
C ALA A 205 23.73 14.83 25.12
N GLU A 206 22.77 14.58 26.00
CA GLU A 206 22.97 14.64 27.46
C GLU A 206 24.00 13.60 27.93
N TYR A 207 23.89 12.37 27.41
CA TYR A 207 24.85 11.31 27.72
C TYR A 207 26.27 11.69 27.28
N LEU A 208 26.44 12.23 26.06
CA LEU A 208 27.76 12.68 25.59
C LEU A 208 28.37 13.75 26.50
N ARG A 209 27.58 14.72 26.95
CA ARG A 209 28.06 15.72 27.93
C ARG A 209 28.47 15.10 29.26
N SER A 210 27.77 14.05 29.68
CA SER A 210 28.10 13.34 30.94
C SER A 210 29.45 12.60 30.91
N ILE A 211 30.00 12.41 29.70
CA ILE A 211 31.33 11.81 29.47
C ILE A 211 32.30 12.83 28.84
N ASP A 212 32.07 14.12 29.09
CA ASP A 212 32.90 15.25 28.65
C ASP A 212 33.05 15.39 27.11
N ILE A 213 32.10 14.89 26.34
CA ILE A 213 32.03 15.07 24.89
C ILE A 213 30.93 16.08 24.54
N GLU A 214 31.31 17.21 23.93
CA GLU A 214 30.32 18.20 23.46
C GLU A 214 29.66 17.73 22.18
N PRO A 215 28.30 17.56 22.17
CA PRO A 215 27.59 17.07 21.00
C PRO A 215 27.59 18.10 19.86
N PRO A 216 27.81 17.68 18.61
CA PRO A 216 27.76 18.57 17.46
C PRO A 216 26.33 19.08 17.25
N VAL A 217 26.23 20.36 16.86
CA VAL A 217 24.95 21.01 16.60
C VAL A 217 24.86 21.58 15.20
N LYS A 218 23.64 21.70 14.69
CA LYS A 218 23.32 22.37 13.43
C LYS A 218 22.05 23.19 13.55
N ARG A 219 21.83 24.13 12.63
CA ARG A 219 20.57 24.84 12.53
C ARG A 219 19.53 23.98 11.80
N SER A 220 18.35 23.85 12.41
CA SER A 220 17.21 23.22 11.77
C SER A 220 16.77 24.04 10.55
N PRO A 221 16.63 23.45 9.35
CA PRO A 221 16.18 24.19 8.17
C PRO A 221 14.73 24.69 8.30
N ASN A 222 13.91 24.03 9.12
CA ASN A 222 12.50 24.38 9.27
C ASN A 222 12.24 25.42 10.36
N THR A 223 13.02 25.39 11.44
CA THR A 223 12.74 26.23 12.63
C THR A 223 13.86 27.22 12.95
N GLY A 224 15.04 27.12 12.31
CA GLY A 224 16.23 27.93 12.59
C GLY A 224 16.87 27.64 13.96
N LYS A 225 16.28 26.81 14.81
CA LYS A 225 16.82 26.47 16.14
C LYS A 225 18.06 25.55 16.02
N LEU A 226 18.95 25.66 17.00
CA LEU A 226 20.07 24.72 17.14
C LEU A 226 19.52 23.35 17.59
N ILE A 227 19.89 22.30 16.87
CA ILE A 227 19.54 20.91 17.16
C ILE A 227 20.80 20.05 17.09
N PRO A 228 20.86 18.88 17.79
CA PRO A 228 21.97 17.94 17.65
C PRO A 228 22.17 17.47 16.22
N ALA A 229 23.43 17.44 15.77
CA ALA A 229 23.84 17.07 14.41
C ALA A 229 24.38 15.65 14.36
N PHE A 230 23.52 14.65 14.60
CA PHE A 230 23.89 13.23 14.66
C PHE A 230 23.53 12.43 13.40
N GLY A 231 23.22 13.08 12.30
CA GLY A 231 22.97 12.39 11.05
C GLY A 231 24.25 11.84 10.44
N LYS A 232 24.22 10.64 9.85
CA LYS A 232 25.35 9.97 9.19
C LYS A 232 26.15 10.88 8.23
N ASN A 233 25.46 11.84 7.59
CA ASN A 233 26.08 12.77 6.64
C ASN A 233 26.45 14.13 7.26
N ASP A 234 26.13 14.36 8.53
CA ASP A 234 26.48 15.63 9.20
C ASP A 234 27.98 15.73 9.43
N ALA A 235 28.58 16.84 9.01
CA ALA A 235 30.02 17.06 9.14
C ALA A 235 30.47 17.02 10.61
N GLY A 236 29.68 17.63 11.52
CA GLY A 236 29.95 17.60 12.96
C GLY A 236 29.95 16.20 13.55
N TRP A 237 29.04 15.32 13.11
CA TRP A 237 29.05 13.90 13.52
C TRP A 237 30.33 13.20 13.07
N LYS A 238 30.68 13.30 11.80
CA LYS A 238 31.91 12.68 11.26
C LYS A 238 33.17 13.17 11.96
N GLN A 239 33.24 14.45 12.23
CA GLN A 239 34.36 15.05 12.96
C GLN A 239 34.45 14.51 14.39
N MET A 240 33.33 14.46 15.13
CA MET A 240 33.28 13.92 16.48
C MET A 240 33.70 12.45 16.54
N VAL A 241 33.19 11.60 15.64
CA VAL A 241 33.57 10.18 15.55
C VAL A 241 35.07 10.03 15.33
N ASN A 242 35.67 10.86 14.49
CA ASN A 242 37.13 10.83 14.24
C ASN A 242 37.95 11.37 15.40
N MET A 243 37.43 12.29 16.20
CA MET A 243 38.13 12.87 17.37
C MET A 243 38.16 11.93 18.57
N TYR A 244 37.17 11.04 18.69
CA TYR A 244 37.01 10.13 19.83
C TYR A 244 36.91 8.66 19.36
N PRO A 245 38.00 8.12 18.75
CA PRO A 245 37.99 6.75 18.22
C PRO A 245 37.87 5.68 19.33
N GLU A 246 38.22 6.00 20.57
CA GLU A 246 38.07 5.15 21.77
C GLU A 246 36.62 4.82 22.09
N HIS A 247 35.66 5.62 21.62
CA HIS A 247 34.23 5.40 21.78
C HIS A 247 33.59 4.73 20.55
N ASN A 248 34.36 4.06 19.71
CA ASN A 248 33.87 3.47 18.46
C ASN A 248 32.65 2.55 18.64
N ASN A 249 32.61 1.75 19.72
CA ASN A 249 31.45 0.90 20.02
C ASN A 249 30.17 1.72 20.26
N LEU A 250 30.31 2.89 20.91
CA LEU A 250 29.18 3.81 21.11
C LEU A 250 28.67 4.40 19.80
N TRP A 251 29.59 4.79 18.91
CA TRP A 251 29.24 5.33 17.60
C TRP A 251 28.53 4.28 16.73
N GLN A 252 29.06 3.07 16.67
CA GLN A 252 28.46 1.95 15.94
C GLN A 252 27.08 1.57 16.50
N ALA A 253 26.92 1.50 17.82
CA ALA A 253 25.64 1.23 18.46
C ALA A 253 24.60 2.31 18.15
N ARG A 254 25.01 3.59 18.19
CA ARG A 254 24.14 4.72 17.81
C ARG A 254 23.67 4.62 16.37
N GLU A 255 24.59 4.35 15.44
CA GLU A 255 24.26 4.18 14.02
C GLU A 255 23.34 2.96 13.79
N ALA A 256 23.62 1.85 14.46
CA ALA A 256 22.82 0.62 14.35
C ALA A 256 21.39 0.81 14.85
N VAL A 257 21.18 1.56 15.93
CA VAL A 257 19.82 1.88 16.43
C VAL A 257 19.07 2.81 15.47
N LYS A 258 19.77 3.74 14.81
CA LYS A 258 19.15 4.72 13.89
C LYS A 258 18.94 4.20 12.47
N SER A 259 19.73 3.22 12.02
CA SER A 259 19.70 2.71 10.64
C SER A 259 19.03 1.33 10.54
N ARG A 260 17.71 1.28 10.77
CA ARG A 260 16.93 0.03 10.67
C ARG A 260 16.28 -0.20 9.31
N LEU A 261 16.64 0.62 8.32
CA LEU A 261 15.95 0.61 7.02
C LEU A 261 16.06 -0.76 6.32
N THR A 262 17.22 -1.39 6.41
CA THR A 262 17.48 -2.67 5.74
C THR A 262 16.70 -3.82 6.40
N GLU A 263 16.72 -3.89 7.74
CA GLU A 263 15.92 -4.86 8.49
C GLU A 263 14.42 -4.67 8.22
N THR A 264 13.95 -3.41 8.27
CA THR A 264 12.54 -3.09 8.03
C THR A 264 12.11 -3.47 6.60
N ARG A 265 12.98 -3.30 5.61
CA ARG A 265 12.70 -3.70 4.22
C ARG A 265 12.68 -5.22 4.08
N ALA A 266 13.65 -5.91 4.66
CA ALA A 266 13.69 -7.37 4.65
C ALA A 266 12.44 -7.97 5.30
N GLN A 267 12.04 -7.47 6.47
CA GLN A 267 10.82 -7.89 7.14
C GLN A 267 9.58 -7.63 6.28
N ARG A 268 9.47 -6.44 5.66
CA ARG A 268 8.33 -6.13 4.77
C ARG A 268 8.23 -7.06 3.57
N PHE A 269 9.34 -7.51 3.01
CA PHE A 269 9.32 -8.50 1.92
C PHE A 269 8.82 -9.85 2.42
N LEU A 270 9.27 -10.28 3.61
CA LEU A 270 8.78 -11.52 4.23
C LEU A 270 7.28 -11.48 4.53
N ASP A 271 6.80 -10.35 5.06
CA ASP A 271 5.39 -10.14 5.42
C ASP A 271 4.47 -10.02 4.18
N ALA A 272 5.00 -9.43 3.10
CA ALA A 272 4.24 -9.20 1.87
C ALA A 272 4.19 -10.42 0.95
N ALA A 273 5.16 -11.33 1.05
CA ALA A 273 5.19 -12.51 0.19
C ALA A 273 3.99 -13.43 0.43
N LEU A 274 3.50 -14.03 -0.66
CA LEU A 274 2.49 -15.08 -0.63
C LEU A 274 3.07 -16.37 -0.05
N ASP A 275 2.22 -17.35 0.22
CA ASP A 275 2.63 -18.64 0.80
C ASP A 275 3.58 -19.43 -0.12
N ASP A 276 3.45 -19.24 -1.43
CA ASP A 276 4.31 -19.80 -2.46
C ASP A 276 5.58 -18.97 -2.76
N ASN A 277 5.89 -17.99 -1.90
CA ASN A 277 7.01 -17.05 -1.99
C ASN A 277 6.92 -15.99 -3.10
N ARG A 278 5.84 -15.94 -3.87
CA ARG A 278 5.64 -14.87 -4.84
C ARG A 278 5.43 -13.53 -4.13
N LEU A 279 5.99 -12.46 -4.69
CA LEU A 279 6.00 -11.14 -4.08
C LEU A 279 5.11 -10.15 -4.86
N PRO A 280 3.94 -9.77 -4.34
CA PRO A 280 3.14 -8.71 -4.91
C PRO A 280 3.87 -7.37 -5.00
N ALA A 281 3.82 -6.73 -6.16
CA ALA A 281 4.41 -5.42 -6.39
C ALA A 281 3.30 -4.35 -6.51
N PRO A 282 2.94 -3.65 -5.41
CA PRO A 282 1.81 -2.72 -5.38
C PRO A 282 2.17 -1.38 -6.04
N LEU A 283 2.40 -1.40 -7.35
CA LEU A 283 2.65 -0.19 -8.12
C LEU A 283 1.35 0.55 -8.41
N ARG A 284 1.41 1.86 -8.26
CA ARG A 284 0.31 2.75 -8.61
C ARG A 284 0.60 3.42 -9.95
N TYR A 285 -0.18 3.09 -10.97
CA TYR A 285 -0.14 3.74 -12.27
C TYR A 285 -0.44 5.25 -12.12
N TYR A 286 0.35 6.08 -12.79
CA TYR A 286 0.24 7.54 -12.81
C TYR A 286 0.16 8.18 -11.41
N ALA A 287 1.04 7.76 -10.49
CA ALA A 287 1.06 8.27 -9.11
C ALA A 287 1.50 9.72 -8.98
N ALA A 288 2.25 10.24 -9.96
CA ALA A 288 2.67 11.63 -10.05
C ALA A 288 2.10 12.27 -11.32
N HIS A 289 1.89 13.60 -11.29
CA HIS A 289 1.40 14.38 -12.44
C HIS A 289 2.30 14.27 -13.69
N THR A 290 3.51 13.79 -13.54
CA THR A 290 4.47 13.53 -14.64
C THR A 290 4.37 12.12 -15.22
N GLY A 291 3.37 11.32 -14.84
CA GLY A 291 3.17 9.95 -15.32
C GLY A 291 4.05 8.89 -14.68
N ARG A 292 4.82 9.24 -13.62
CA ARG A 292 5.64 8.24 -12.92
C ARG A 292 4.76 7.33 -12.06
N PHE A 293 5.11 6.04 -12.04
CA PHE A 293 4.53 5.08 -11.11
C PHE A 293 5.04 5.34 -9.69
N GLY A 294 4.21 5.01 -8.70
CA GLY A 294 4.55 5.03 -7.28
C GLY A 294 4.30 3.67 -6.65
N GLY A 295 4.99 3.37 -5.56
CA GLY A 295 4.84 2.14 -4.80
C GLY A 295 5.34 2.32 -3.38
#